data_126618a9192d412cdcef19c424fe6dcd
#
_entry.id   126618a9192d412cdcef19c424fe6dcd
#
_cell.length_a   1.000
_cell.length_b   1.000
_cell.length_c   1.000
_cell.angle_alpha   90.00
_cell.angle_beta   90.00
_cell.angle_gamma   90.00
#
_symmetry.space_group_name_H-M   'P 1'
#
loop_
_entity.id
_entity.type
_entity.pdbx_description
1 polymer ?
#
loop_
_entity_poly.entity_id
_entity_poly.type
_entity_poly.pdbx_seq_one_letter_code
_entity_poly.pdbx_strand_id
1 'polypeptide(L)'
;SSYISNLATKIIRASGAKKVLKLDISNFFSSFYLHMIPVIILGLDETNIQYHHHQNNEESSELYKTYSDLDSIYRRQNLNQTNGLLVGPLSSKIIAEGMMTRIDQDLHELGLNYSRYVDDYEVYLHSDDEEQVISKFASVLKKYGFTLNYEKTEILDFPYYVSENLEKVISSYREVLSVRPDTSSVPDLMSLFNSFFNFEISGTKGAIRYLLKSIEAAPIHFQVEQDKKLYRAYLFTILTNNDRSLTKACSLILKSVESEPLDAHEKEQLSTMLLACLSKEYDLEVIWILYILLETQTLSTGNSLIDKIVASSNELAQIMLLRKGILSDSQKHILSENARSWILIYELYTEGILSEENLIRKLNLSKNLIMYRKMKTNHVHFCY
;
A
#
# COMPACT_ATOMS: atom_id res chain seq x y z
N SER A 1 -2.29 -10.69 -16.47
CA SER A 1 -3.16 -11.85 -16.75
C SER A 1 -4.29 -12.02 -15.74
N SER A 2 -4.08 -11.79 -14.45
CA SER A 2 -5.17 -11.90 -13.44
C SER A 2 -6.31 -10.91 -13.64
N TYR A 3 -6.01 -9.67 -14.05
CA TYR A 3 -7.03 -8.63 -14.28
C TYR A 3 -8.03 -9.02 -15.39
N ILE A 4 -7.53 -9.42 -16.55
CA ILE A 4 -8.40 -9.81 -17.68
C ILE A 4 -9.22 -11.06 -17.35
N SER A 5 -8.64 -12.03 -16.65
CA SER A 5 -9.35 -13.23 -16.18
C SER A 5 -10.48 -12.87 -15.19
N ASN A 6 -10.20 -11.97 -14.25
CA ASN A 6 -11.21 -11.49 -13.29
C ASN A 6 -12.33 -10.73 -14.00
N LEU A 7 -11.98 -9.86 -14.96
CA LEU A 7 -12.95 -9.12 -15.76
C LEU A 7 -13.84 -10.06 -16.58
N ALA A 8 -13.25 -11.07 -17.23
CA ALA A 8 -14.01 -12.09 -17.96
C ALA A 8 -15.00 -12.82 -17.04
N THR A 9 -14.57 -13.19 -15.82
CA THR A 9 -15.43 -13.82 -14.82
C THR A 9 -16.60 -12.90 -14.41
N LYS A 10 -16.32 -11.60 -14.20
CA LYS A 10 -17.37 -10.61 -13.90
C LYS A 10 -18.38 -10.47 -15.05
N ILE A 11 -17.90 -10.39 -16.29
CA ILE A 11 -18.77 -10.31 -17.49
C ILE A 11 -19.66 -11.55 -17.59
N ILE A 12 -19.10 -12.75 -17.35
CA ILE A 12 -19.87 -14.00 -17.37
C ILE A 12 -20.94 -13.98 -16.29
N ARG A 13 -20.62 -13.56 -15.07
CA ARG A 13 -21.58 -13.46 -13.95
C ARG A 13 -22.66 -12.40 -14.18
N ALA A 14 -22.31 -11.31 -14.84
CA ALA A 14 -23.21 -10.23 -15.21
C ALA A 14 -24.10 -10.55 -16.40
N SER A 15 -24.03 -11.77 -16.96
CA SER A 15 -24.80 -12.13 -18.14
C SER A 15 -26.30 -11.90 -17.93
N GLY A 16 -26.91 -11.08 -18.82
CA GLY A 16 -28.33 -10.71 -18.74
C GLY A 16 -28.68 -9.66 -17.67
N ALA A 17 -27.72 -9.15 -16.91
CA ALA A 17 -27.98 -8.05 -15.98
C ALA A 17 -28.30 -6.75 -16.75
N LYS A 18 -29.25 -5.98 -16.28
CA LYS A 18 -29.58 -4.66 -16.82
C LYS A 18 -28.62 -3.59 -16.27
N LYS A 19 -28.26 -3.73 -15.00
CA LYS A 19 -27.39 -2.79 -14.27
C LYS A 19 -26.40 -3.54 -13.39
N VAL A 20 -25.30 -2.86 -13.05
CA VAL A 20 -24.33 -3.31 -12.04
C VAL A 20 -24.31 -2.28 -10.92
N LEU A 21 -24.58 -2.75 -9.71
CA LEU A 21 -24.54 -1.93 -8.50
C LEU A 21 -23.20 -2.17 -7.82
N LYS A 22 -22.37 -1.13 -7.74
CA LYS A 22 -21.10 -1.16 -6.98
C LYS A 22 -21.34 -0.69 -5.56
N LEU A 23 -20.92 -1.51 -4.61
CA LEU A 23 -21.06 -1.27 -3.18
C LEU A 23 -19.71 -1.40 -2.49
N ASP A 24 -19.44 -0.49 -1.55
CA ASP A 24 -18.20 -0.43 -0.76
C ASP A 24 -18.55 -0.42 0.72
N ILE A 25 -17.76 -1.12 1.55
CA ILE A 25 -17.93 -1.10 3.00
C ILE A 25 -17.16 0.09 3.58
N SER A 26 -17.86 0.95 4.32
CA SER A 26 -17.24 2.14 4.91
C SER A 26 -16.15 1.77 5.90
N ASN A 27 -14.93 2.25 5.64
CA ASN A 27 -13.78 2.11 6.55
C ASN A 27 -13.58 0.66 7.06
N PHE A 28 -13.70 -0.35 6.21
CA PHE A 28 -13.77 -1.76 6.57
C PHE A 28 -12.77 -2.18 7.66
N PHE A 29 -11.46 -1.98 7.43
CA PHE A 29 -10.44 -2.37 8.40
C PHE A 29 -10.52 -1.59 9.72
N SER A 30 -10.76 -0.30 9.68
CA SER A 30 -10.83 0.54 10.89
C SER A 30 -12.15 0.44 11.64
N SER A 31 -13.24 0.04 10.98
CA SER A 31 -14.54 -0.20 11.62
C SER A 31 -14.71 -1.62 12.14
N PHE A 32 -13.78 -2.55 11.83
CA PHE A 32 -13.86 -3.93 12.28
C PHE A 32 -13.90 -4.02 13.80
N TYR A 33 -14.99 -4.56 14.36
CA TYR A 33 -15.16 -4.73 15.78
C TYR A 33 -14.50 -6.04 16.23
N LEU A 34 -13.40 -5.96 16.97
CA LEU A 34 -12.55 -7.12 17.28
C LEU A 34 -13.27 -8.20 18.07
N HIS A 35 -14.26 -7.84 18.91
CA HIS A 35 -15.09 -8.83 19.61
C HIS A 35 -15.95 -9.69 18.69
N MET A 36 -16.03 -9.37 17.40
CA MET A 36 -16.67 -10.22 16.39
C MET A 36 -15.76 -11.34 15.87
N ILE A 37 -14.51 -11.45 16.30
CA ILE A 37 -13.60 -12.52 15.88
C ILE A 37 -14.16 -13.92 16.15
N PRO A 38 -14.77 -14.25 17.30
CA PRO A 38 -15.42 -15.54 17.52
C PRO A 38 -16.54 -15.84 16.52
N VAL A 39 -17.26 -14.82 16.02
CA VAL A 39 -18.36 -14.96 15.04
C VAL A 39 -17.86 -15.58 13.74
N ILE A 40 -16.61 -15.35 13.37
CA ILE A 40 -16.02 -15.90 12.12
C ILE A 40 -16.18 -17.42 12.08
N ILE A 41 -15.98 -18.09 13.18
CA ILE A 41 -16.03 -19.57 13.27
C ILE A 41 -17.37 -20.08 13.78
N LEU A 42 -17.91 -19.45 14.82
CA LEU A 42 -19.10 -19.94 15.51
C LEU A 42 -20.42 -19.43 14.87
N GLY A 43 -20.37 -18.29 14.17
CA GLY A 43 -21.56 -17.56 13.78
C GLY A 43 -22.11 -16.69 14.90
N LEU A 44 -23.09 -15.84 14.59
CA LEU A 44 -23.63 -14.86 15.53
C LEU A 44 -24.37 -15.53 16.70
N ASP A 45 -25.27 -16.46 16.41
CA ASP A 45 -26.13 -17.08 17.42
C ASP A 45 -25.31 -17.87 18.46
N GLU A 46 -24.44 -18.72 18.00
CA GLU A 46 -23.58 -19.51 18.89
C GLU A 46 -22.61 -18.62 19.68
N THR A 47 -22.05 -17.60 19.04
CA THR A 47 -21.18 -16.66 19.75
C THR A 47 -21.92 -15.96 20.88
N ASN A 48 -23.17 -15.54 20.66
CA ASN A 48 -23.99 -14.92 21.69
C ASN A 48 -24.29 -15.89 22.87
N ILE A 49 -24.60 -17.15 22.58
CA ILE A 49 -24.80 -18.19 23.59
C ILE A 49 -23.54 -18.34 24.44
N GLN A 50 -22.39 -18.52 23.80
CA GLN A 50 -21.11 -18.71 24.47
C GLN A 50 -20.67 -17.47 25.26
N TYR A 51 -20.97 -16.26 24.77
CA TYR A 51 -20.76 -15.01 25.48
C TYR A 51 -21.56 -14.95 26.78
N HIS A 52 -22.85 -15.36 26.75
CA HIS A 52 -23.70 -15.41 27.97
C HIS A 52 -23.21 -16.45 28.97
N HIS A 53 -22.79 -17.64 28.51
CA HIS A 53 -22.15 -18.64 29.38
C HIS A 53 -20.94 -18.06 30.10
N HIS A 54 -20.05 -17.37 29.35
CA HIS A 54 -18.86 -16.72 29.92
C HIS A 54 -19.22 -15.64 30.95
N GLN A 55 -20.22 -14.82 30.67
CA GLN A 55 -20.71 -13.77 31.59
C GLN A 55 -21.26 -14.38 32.90
N ASN A 56 -21.93 -15.51 32.84
CA ASN A 56 -22.54 -16.20 33.97
C ASN A 56 -21.58 -17.10 34.74
N ASN A 57 -20.28 -17.10 34.39
CA ASN A 57 -19.28 -18.06 34.88
C ASN A 57 -19.64 -19.52 34.60
N GLU A 58 -20.39 -19.81 33.55
CA GLU A 58 -20.63 -21.13 33.04
C GLU A 58 -19.50 -21.56 32.08
N GLU A 59 -19.42 -22.89 31.82
CA GLU A 59 -18.37 -23.44 30.95
C GLU A 59 -18.62 -23.06 29.48
N SER A 60 -17.69 -22.27 28.91
CA SER A 60 -17.70 -21.92 27.48
C SER A 60 -16.91 -22.94 26.67
N SER A 61 -17.24 -23.12 25.38
CA SER A 61 -16.52 -24.01 24.48
C SER A 61 -15.06 -23.62 24.32
N GLU A 62 -14.17 -24.61 24.15
CA GLU A 62 -12.74 -24.38 23.88
C GLU A 62 -12.51 -23.52 22.64
N LEU A 63 -13.37 -23.68 21.65
CA LEU A 63 -13.30 -22.90 20.41
C LEU A 63 -13.59 -21.41 20.68
N TYR A 64 -14.63 -21.12 21.47
CA TYR A 64 -14.96 -19.74 21.87
C TYR A 64 -13.81 -19.12 22.68
N LYS A 65 -13.24 -19.84 23.65
CA LYS A 65 -12.09 -19.37 24.45
C LYS A 65 -10.90 -19.02 23.55
N THR A 66 -10.56 -19.90 22.61
CA THR A 66 -9.44 -19.70 21.67
C THR A 66 -9.60 -18.43 20.85
N TYR A 67 -10.80 -18.19 20.29
CA TYR A 67 -11.03 -16.99 19.47
C TYR A 67 -11.23 -15.71 20.29
N SER A 68 -11.68 -15.81 21.54
CA SER A 68 -11.68 -14.70 22.49
C SER A 68 -10.25 -14.31 22.94
N ASP A 69 -9.36 -15.29 23.06
CA ASP A 69 -7.95 -15.02 23.31
C ASP A 69 -7.30 -14.32 22.10
N LEU A 70 -7.66 -14.74 20.89
CA LEU A 70 -7.21 -14.09 19.65
C LEU A 70 -7.70 -12.62 19.59
N ASP A 71 -8.97 -12.34 19.89
CA ASP A 71 -9.48 -10.97 20.07
C ASP A 71 -8.62 -10.17 21.05
N SER A 72 -8.32 -10.76 22.20
CA SER A 72 -7.50 -10.10 23.24
C SER A 72 -6.08 -9.80 22.77
N ILE A 73 -5.49 -10.64 21.93
CA ILE A 73 -4.18 -10.40 21.30
C ILE A 73 -4.26 -9.22 20.33
N TYR A 74 -5.25 -9.18 19.45
CA TYR A 74 -5.42 -8.08 18.49
C TYR A 74 -5.69 -6.75 19.20
N ARG A 75 -6.51 -6.72 20.24
CA ARG A 75 -6.73 -5.51 21.05
C ARG A 75 -5.43 -4.99 21.67
N ARG A 76 -4.62 -5.87 22.25
CA ARG A 76 -3.33 -5.47 22.84
C ARG A 76 -2.36 -4.91 21.81
N GLN A 77 -2.37 -5.43 20.58
CA GLN A 77 -1.57 -4.89 19.48
C GLN A 77 -2.08 -3.51 19.01
N ASN A 78 -3.38 -3.25 19.18
CA ASN A 78 -4.04 -2.00 18.81
C ASN A 78 -4.29 -1.07 19.99
N LEU A 79 -3.32 -0.92 20.90
CA LEU A 79 -3.37 -0.05 22.08
C LEU A 79 -4.62 -0.29 22.97
N ASN A 80 -5.09 -1.53 23.06
CA ASN A 80 -6.33 -1.95 23.73
C ASN A 80 -7.63 -1.36 23.15
N GLN A 81 -7.59 -0.85 21.93
CA GLN A 81 -8.80 -0.45 21.22
C GLN A 81 -9.58 -1.67 20.74
N THR A 82 -10.91 -1.60 20.80
CA THR A 82 -11.81 -2.66 20.39
C THR A 82 -12.20 -2.60 18.92
N ASN A 83 -11.92 -1.48 18.26
CA ASN A 83 -12.21 -1.24 16.84
C ASN A 83 -10.90 -1.17 16.05
N GLY A 84 -10.93 -1.74 14.86
CA GLY A 84 -9.88 -1.67 13.87
C GLY A 84 -8.95 -2.87 13.86
N LEU A 85 -8.79 -3.43 12.66
CA LEU A 85 -7.71 -4.33 12.31
C LEU A 85 -6.54 -3.52 11.76
N LEU A 86 -5.32 -3.84 12.16
CA LEU A 86 -4.12 -3.21 11.62
C LEU A 86 -4.00 -3.50 10.13
N VAL A 87 -3.87 -2.45 9.34
CA VAL A 87 -3.68 -2.58 7.89
C VAL A 87 -2.22 -2.99 7.62
N GLY A 88 -2.06 -4.05 6.80
CA GLY A 88 -0.73 -4.52 6.39
C GLY A 88 -0.44 -5.97 6.77
N PRO A 89 -0.56 -6.41 8.04
CA PRO A 89 -0.27 -7.78 8.45
C PRO A 89 -1.12 -8.82 7.70
N LEU A 90 -0.51 -9.94 7.32
CA LEU A 90 -1.23 -11.05 6.68
C LEU A 90 -2.33 -11.62 7.59
N SER A 91 -2.07 -11.70 8.89
CA SER A 91 -3.04 -12.17 9.88
C SER A 91 -4.32 -11.33 9.91
N SER A 92 -4.20 -10.00 9.81
CA SER A 92 -5.37 -9.11 9.71
C SER A 92 -6.19 -9.37 8.43
N LYS A 93 -5.51 -9.67 7.32
CA LYS A 93 -6.20 -10.03 6.06
C LYS A 93 -6.96 -11.35 6.17
N ILE A 94 -6.39 -12.34 6.88
CA ILE A 94 -7.05 -13.62 7.11
C ILE A 94 -8.31 -13.45 7.97
N ILE A 95 -8.23 -12.67 9.04
CA ILE A 95 -9.38 -12.35 9.91
C ILE A 95 -10.44 -11.58 9.12
N ALA A 96 -10.05 -10.58 8.36
CA ALA A 96 -10.95 -9.81 7.51
C ALA A 96 -11.68 -10.71 6.51
N GLU A 97 -10.97 -11.57 5.78
CA GLU A 97 -11.55 -12.50 4.81
C GLU A 97 -12.46 -13.54 5.47
N GLY A 98 -12.12 -14.01 6.67
CA GLY A 98 -12.99 -14.87 7.46
C GLY A 98 -14.33 -14.23 7.78
N MET A 99 -14.35 -12.95 8.17
CA MET A 99 -15.57 -12.18 8.39
C MET A 99 -16.35 -11.97 7.09
N MET A 100 -15.64 -11.62 6.01
CA MET A 100 -16.29 -11.43 4.69
C MET A 100 -16.96 -12.73 4.20
N THR A 101 -16.39 -13.90 4.51
CA THR A 101 -17.01 -15.18 4.19
C THR A 101 -18.35 -15.37 4.89
N ARG A 102 -18.50 -14.89 6.14
CA ARG A 102 -19.80 -14.93 6.85
C ARG A 102 -20.83 -13.98 6.20
N ILE A 103 -20.38 -12.77 5.85
CA ILE A 103 -21.22 -11.82 5.13
C ILE A 103 -21.67 -12.40 3.79
N ASP A 104 -20.72 -13.03 3.05
CA ASP A 104 -21.02 -13.68 1.76
C ASP A 104 -22.08 -14.80 1.90
N GLN A 105 -22.04 -15.58 2.97
CA GLN A 105 -23.04 -16.61 3.25
C GLN A 105 -24.45 -15.99 3.37
N ASP A 106 -24.59 -14.96 4.22
CA ASP A 106 -25.86 -14.28 4.41
C ASP A 106 -26.38 -13.63 3.11
N LEU A 107 -25.48 -13.02 2.33
CA LEU A 107 -25.83 -12.41 1.04
C LEU A 107 -26.28 -13.47 0.02
N HIS A 108 -25.63 -14.62 0.03
CA HIS A 108 -25.99 -15.75 -0.83
C HIS A 108 -27.38 -16.31 -0.48
N GLU A 109 -27.69 -16.43 0.82
CA GLU A 109 -29.02 -16.85 1.31
C GLU A 109 -30.12 -15.89 0.87
N LEU A 110 -29.81 -14.61 0.69
CA LEU A 110 -30.76 -13.61 0.14
C LEU A 110 -30.90 -13.70 -1.39
N GLY A 111 -30.20 -14.63 -2.05
CA GLY A 111 -30.26 -14.84 -3.50
C GLY A 111 -29.59 -13.75 -4.33
N LEU A 112 -28.66 -12.99 -3.75
CA LEU A 112 -27.95 -11.94 -4.47
C LEU A 112 -26.86 -12.55 -5.37
N ASN A 113 -26.82 -12.11 -6.63
CA ASN A 113 -25.77 -12.48 -7.58
C ASN A 113 -24.73 -11.35 -7.62
N TYR A 114 -23.50 -11.63 -7.19
CA TYR A 114 -22.45 -10.62 -7.08
C TYR A 114 -21.04 -11.18 -7.31
N SER A 115 -20.11 -10.29 -7.50
CA SER A 115 -18.66 -10.53 -7.38
C SER A 115 -18.12 -9.65 -6.27
N ARG A 116 -17.16 -10.18 -5.50
CA ARG A 116 -16.47 -9.44 -4.44
C ARG A 116 -14.96 -9.41 -4.67
N TYR A 117 -14.36 -8.27 -4.36
CA TYR A 117 -12.91 -8.14 -4.24
C TYR A 117 -12.58 -7.40 -2.95
N VAL A 118 -12.18 -8.15 -1.92
CA VAL A 118 -11.96 -7.68 -0.54
C VAL A 118 -13.27 -7.11 0.04
N ASP A 119 -13.42 -5.80 0.11
CA ASP A 119 -14.57 -5.04 0.62
C ASP A 119 -15.42 -4.40 -0.49
N ASP A 120 -14.96 -4.47 -1.76
CA ASP A 120 -15.70 -3.98 -2.92
C ASP A 120 -16.62 -5.06 -3.49
N TYR A 121 -17.90 -4.76 -3.62
CA TYR A 121 -18.91 -5.62 -4.22
C TYR A 121 -19.44 -5.07 -5.53
N GLU A 122 -19.72 -5.95 -6.47
CA GLU A 122 -20.46 -5.66 -7.69
C GLU A 122 -21.66 -6.59 -7.75
N VAL A 123 -22.86 -6.07 -7.51
CA VAL A 123 -24.12 -6.83 -7.54
C VAL A 123 -24.78 -6.69 -8.91
N TYR A 124 -25.16 -7.81 -9.50
CA TYR A 124 -25.73 -7.87 -10.86
C TYR A 124 -27.26 -7.85 -10.80
N LEU A 125 -27.86 -6.77 -11.29
CA LEU A 125 -29.29 -6.53 -11.21
C LEU A 125 -29.97 -6.95 -12.51
N HIS A 126 -30.93 -7.87 -12.41
CA HIS A 126 -31.78 -8.30 -13.52
C HIS A 126 -33.12 -7.58 -13.54
N SER A 127 -33.50 -6.89 -12.47
CA SER A 127 -34.69 -6.03 -12.29
C SER A 127 -34.26 -4.65 -11.80
N ASP A 128 -35.22 -3.71 -11.78
CA ASP A 128 -34.96 -2.32 -11.37
C ASP A 128 -35.17 -2.10 -9.85
N ASP A 129 -34.83 -3.09 -9.02
CA ASP A 129 -35.08 -3.05 -7.56
C ASP A 129 -33.80 -2.64 -6.80
N GLU A 130 -33.08 -1.60 -7.25
CA GLU A 130 -31.81 -1.17 -6.66
C GLU A 130 -31.92 -0.85 -5.17
N GLU A 131 -32.94 -0.08 -4.79
CA GLU A 131 -33.17 0.34 -3.40
C GLU A 131 -33.42 -0.86 -2.47
N GLN A 132 -34.16 -1.87 -2.93
CA GLN A 132 -34.40 -3.08 -2.18
C GLN A 132 -33.11 -3.88 -1.98
N VAL A 133 -32.26 -3.98 -3.02
CA VAL A 133 -30.97 -4.67 -2.95
C VAL A 133 -30.00 -3.94 -2.01
N ILE A 134 -29.91 -2.62 -2.11
CA ILE A 134 -29.11 -1.79 -1.20
C ILE A 134 -29.56 -1.97 0.25
N SER A 135 -30.87 -1.95 0.50
CA SER A 135 -31.43 -2.15 1.85
C SER A 135 -31.11 -3.54 2.42
N LYS A 136 -31.27 -4.60 1.62
CA LYS A 136 -30.92 -5.96 2.00
C LYS A 136 -29.42 -6.07 2.33
N PHE A 137 -28.58 -5.54 1.47
CA PHE A 137 -27.12 -5.54 1.64
C PHE A 137 -26.73 -4.80 2.92
N ALA A 138 -27.24 -3.58 3.12
CA ALA A 138 -27.00 -2.79 4.33
C ALA A 138 -27.46 -3.51 5.61
N SER A 139 -28.60 -4.24 5.56
CA SER A 139 -29.08 -4.99 6.70
C SER A 139 -28.17 -6.14 7.09
N VAL A 140 -27.58 -6.85 6.11
CA VAL A 140 -26.57 -7.89 6.36
C VAL A 140 -25.32 -7.28 6.97
N LEU A 141 -24.77 -6.21 6.39
CA LEU A 141 -23.59 -5.54 6.95
C LEU A 141 -23.79 -5.13 8.41
N LYS A 142 -24.98 -4.59 8.73
CA LYS A 142 -25.32 -4.14 10.08
C LYS A 142 -25.29 -5.27 11.11
N LYS A 143 -25.63 -6.52 10.75
CA LYS A 143 -25.53 -7.68 11.64
C LYS A 143 -24.10 -7.87 12.15
N TYR A 144 -23.11 -7.58 11.32
CA TYR A 144 -21.68 -7.74 11.59
C TYR A 144 -20.99 -6.44 12.04
N GLY A 145 -21.77 -5.37 12.30
CA GLY A 145 -21.24 -4.09 12.77
C GLY A 145 -20.64 -3.19 11.68
N PHE A 146 -20.88 -3.51 10.41
CA PHE A 146 -20.40 -2.70 9.28
C PHE A 146 -21.49 -1.78 8.72
N THR A 147 -21.03 -0.77 8.00
CA THR A 147 -21.89 0.22 7.36
C THR A 147 -21.53 0.34 5.88
N LEU A 148 -22.56 0.43 5.04
CA LEU A 148 -22.39 0.68 3.61
C LEU A 148 -21.88 2.12 3.38
N ASN A 149 -20.95 2.27 2.46
CA ASN A 149 -20.49 3.58 2.01
C ASN A 149 -21.39 4.11 0.89
N TYR A 150 -22.39 4.88 1.27
CA TYR A 150 -23.37 5.43 0.30
C TYR A 150 -22.74 6.43 -0.68
N GLU A 151 -21.67 7.13 -0.29
CA GLU A 151 -20.99 8.09 -1.16
C GLU A 151 -20.24 7.42 -2.32
N LYS A 152 -19.81 6.16 -2.12
CA LYS A 152 -19.17 5.34 -3.15
C LYS A 152 -20.11 4.35 -3.82
N THR A 153 -21.38 4.35 -3.46
CA THR A 153 -22.37 3.51 -4.12
C THR A 153 -22.64 4.05 -5.52
N GLU A 154 -22.39 3.25 -6.54
CA GLU A 154 -22.58 3.61 -7.95
C GLU A 154 -23.51 2.60 -8.63
N ILE A 155 -24.41 3.12 -9.46
CA ILE A 155 -25.26 2.31 -10.34
C ILE A 155 -24.72 2.51 -11.77
N LEU A 156 -24.33 1.42 -12.40
CA LEU A 156 -23.83 1.42 -13.78
C LEU A 156 -24.91 0.81 -14.69
N ASP A 157 -25.31 1.60 -15.68
CA ASP A 157 -26.13 1.12 -16.79
C ASP A 157 -25.26 0.45 -17.87
N PHE A 158 -25.88 -0.35 -18.73
CA PHE A 158 -25.18 -0.92 -19.88
C PHE A 158 -24.71 0.20 -20.84
N PRO A 159 -23.46 0.14 -21.33
CA PRO A 159 -22.41 -0.87 -21.13
C PRO A 159 -21.60 -0.63 -19.84
N TYR A 160 -21.76 -1.50 -18.83
CA TYR A 160 -21.14 -1.35 -17.50
C TYR A 160 -19.68 -1.88 -17.40
N TYR A 161 -19.24 -2.68 -18.37
CA TYR A 161 -17.85 -3.17 -18.46
C TYR A 161 -17.19 -2.71 -19.75
N VAL A 162 -16.74 -1.46 -19.77
CA VAL A 162 -15.88 -0.94 -20.82
C VAL A 162 -14.45 -0.92 -20.27
N SER A 163 -13.57 -1.75 -20.84
CA SER A 163 -12.16 -1.75 -20.43
C SER A 163 -11.26 -1.61 -21.64
N GLU A 164 -10.27 -0.73 -21.49
CA GLU A 164 -9.17 -0.66 -22.42
C GLU A 164 -8.26 -1.89 -22.27
N ASN A 165 -7.87 -2.48 -23.38
CA ASN A 165 -6.88 -3.55 -23.36
C ASN A 165 -5.48 -2.95 -23.27
N LEU A 166 -5.06 -2.64 -22.03
CA LEU A 166 -3.78 -2.01 -21.72
C LEU A 166 -2.59 -2.82 -22.30
N GLU A 167 -2.69 -4.14 -22.32
CA GLU A 167 -1.65 -5.02 -22.87
C GLU A 167 -1.52 -4.83 -24.39
N LYS A 168 -2.63 -4.75 -25.10
CA LYS A 168 -2.65 -4.50 -26.54
C LYS A 168 -2.06 -3.13 -26.88
N VAL A 169 -2.41 -2.11 -26.10
CA VAL A 169 -1.87 -0.75 -26.26
C VAL A 169 -0.34 -0.77 -26.09
N ILE A 170 0.17 -1.37 -25.03
CA ILE A 170 1.62 -1.49 -24.82
C ILE A 170 2.30 -2.28 -25.95
N SER A 171 1.70 -3.39 -26.39
CA SER A 171 2.28 -4.23 -27.43
C SER A 171 2.43 -3.47 -28.75
N SER A 172 1.41 -2.67 -29.14
CA SER A 172 1.48 -1.85 -30.35
C SER A 172 2.59 -0.79 -30.28
N TYR A 173 2.76 -0.11 -29.14
CA TYR A 173 3.85 0.85 -28.99
C TYR A 173 5.24 0.18 -28.93
N ARG A 174 5.36 -1.00 -28.32
CA ARG A 174 6.63 -1.75 -28.32
C ARG A 174 7.07 -2.14 -29.70
N GLU A 175 6.14 -2.57 -30.55
CA GLU A 175 6.41 -2.91 -31.94
C GLU A 175 6.97 -1.70 -32.69
N VAL A 176 6.34 -0.52 -32.56
CA VAL A 176 6.80 0.72 -33.18
C VAL A 176 8.18 1.13 -32.64
N LEU A 177 8.38 1.13 -31.32
CA LEU A 177 9.64 1.54 -30.68
C LEU A 177 10.80 0.58 -31.00
N SER A 178 10.53 -0.68 -31.34
CA SER A 178 11.57 -1.67 -31.69
C SER A 178 12.05 -1.60 -33.13
N VAL A 179 11.25 -1.01 -34.03
CA VAL A 179 11.54 -1.02 -35.50
C VAL A 179 12.67 -0.05 -35.89
N ARG A 180 12.90 1.02 -35.13
CA ARG A 180 13.86 2.06 -35.50
C ARG A 180 14.72 2.49 -34.30
N PRO A 181 15.64 1.66 -33.84
CA PRO A 181 16.41 1.96 -32.61
C PRO A 181 17.34 3.17 -32.75
N ASP A 182 17.77 3.50 -33.97
CA ASP A 182 18.74 4.59 -34.24
C ASP A 182 18.09 5.93 -34.55
N THR A 183 16.77 6.01 -34.55
CA THR A 183 16.02 7.27 -34.78
C THR A 183 15.30 7.69 -33.50
N SER A 184 15.15 9.01 -33.30
CA SER A 184 14.42 9.49 -32.14
C SER A 184 12.97 8.98 -32.14
N SER A 185 12.57 8.37 -31.03
CA SER A 185 11.23 7.85 -30.79
C SER A 185 10.41 8.78 -29.87
N VAL A 186 10.80 10.05 -29.74
CA VAL A 186 10.11 11.03 -28.89
C VAL A 186 8.60 11.07 -29.10
N PRO A 187 8.04 11.14 -30.34
CA PRO A 187 6.59 11.18 -30.52
C PRO A 187 5.88 9.91 -30.02
N ASP A 188 6.47 8.74 -30.28
CA ASP A 188 5.89 7.46 -29.89
C ASP A 188 5.97 7.27 -28.35
N LEU A 189 7.07 7.67 -27.73
CA LEU A 189 7.25 7.64 -26.31
C LEU A 189 6.26 8.59 -25.60
N MET A 190 6.10 9.80 -26.11
CA MET A 190 5.08 10.75 -25.63
C MET A 190 3.67 10.16 -25.76
N SER A 191 3.35 9.58 -26.90
CA SER A 191 2.04 8.97 -27.16
C SER A 191 1.76 7.80 -26.22
N LEU A 192 2.77 6.98 -25.93
CA LEU A 192 2.67 5.89 -24.97
C LEU A 192 2.32 6.42 -23.57
N PHE A 193 3.12 7.34 -23.02
CA PHE A 193 2.88 7.88 -21.68
C PHE A 193 1.55 8.62 -21.61
N ASN A 194 1.23 9.45 -22.61
CA ASN A 194 -0.04 10.18 -22.67
C ASN A 194 -1.26 9.26 -22.69
N SER A 195 -1.19 8.14 -23.41
CA SER A 195 -2.28 7.15 -23.41
C SER A 195 -2.54 6.62 -22.01
N PHE A 196 -1.50 6.27 -21.26
CA PHE A 196 -1.64 5.75 -19.89
C PHE A 196 -2.02 6.83 -18.86
N PHE A 197 -1.59 8.07 -19.05
CA PHE A 197 -2.06 9.19 -18.25
C PHE A 197 -3.55 9.45 -18.49
N ASN A 198 -4.00 9.42 -19.74
CA ASN A 198 -5.42 9.55 -20.08
C ASN A 198 -6.26 8.42 -19.50
N PHE A 199 -5.79 7.17 -19.52
CA PHE A 199 -6.48 6.06 -18.86
C PHE A 199 -6.62 6.28 -17.35
N GLU A 200 -5.56 6.73 -16.68
CA GLU A 200 -5.62 7.05 -15.24
C GLU A 200 -6.62 8.18 -14.95
N ILE A 201 -6.59 9.27 -15.76
CA ILE A 201 -7.51 10.42 -15.64
C ILE A 201 -8.96 9.98 -15.92
N SER A 202 -9.17 9.09 -16.90
CA SER A 202 -10.49 8.57 -17.28
C SER A 202 -11.04 7.54 -16.28
N GLY A 203 -10.34 7.27 -15.17
CA GLY A 203 -10.80 6.40 -14.09
C GLY A 203 -10.27 4.97 -14.13
N THR A 204 -9.39 4.61 -15.08
CA THR A 204 -8.69 3.31 -15.06
C THR A 204 -7.56 3.34 -14.02
N LYS A 205 -7.93 3.21 -12.75
CA LYS A 205 -6.99 3.29 -11.62
C LYS A 205 -5.84 2.30 -11.75
N GLY A 206 -4.61 2.80 -11.67
CA GLY A 206 -3.39 1.99 -11.74
C GLY A 206 -2.88 1.73 -13.15
N ALA A 207 -3.39 2.44 -14.17
CA ALA A 207 -2.91 2.36 -15.55
C ALA A 207 -1.42 2.74 -15.65
N ILE A 208 -1.00 3.82 -15.01
CA ILE A 208 0.41 4.24 -14.94
C ILE A 208 1.27 3.14 -14.31
N ARG A 209 0.83 2.56 -13.21
CA ARG A 209 1.55 1.45 -12.56
C ARG A 209 1.66 0.23 -13.45
N TYR A 210 0.61 -0.08 -14.21
CA TYR A 210 0.62 -1.17 -15.18
C TYR A 210 1.65 -0.93 -16.30
N LEU A 211 1.71 0.31 -16.82
CA LEU A 211 2.74 0.71 -17.80
C LEU A 211 4.15 0.46 -17.25
N LEU A 212 4.46 1.02 -16.08
CA LEU A 212 5.79 0.89 -15.49
C LEU A 212 6.16 -0.57 -15.18
N LYS A 213 5.21 -1.36 -14.67
CA LYS A 213 5.41 -2.80 -14.44
C LYS A 213 5.68 -3.57 -15.75
N SER A 214 5.01 -3.19 -16.81
CA SER A 214 5.22 -3.79 -18.13
C SER A 214 6.59 -3.43 -18.71
N ILE A 215 7.03 -2.17 -18.55
CA ILE A 215 8.39 -1.74 -18.95
C ILE A 215 9.44 -2.47 -18.08
N GLU A 216 9.20 -2.65 -16.80
CA GLU A 216 10.11 -3.37 -15.90
C GLU A 216 10.28 -4.84 -16.31
N ALA A 217 9.19 -5.51 -16.72
CA ALA A 217 9.18 -6.91 -17.15
C ALA A 217 9.83 -7.12 -18.54
N ALA A 218 9.68 -6.16 -19.44
CA ALA A 218 10.29 -6.16 -20.76
C ALA A 218 10.77 -4.74 -21.08
N PRO A 219 12.03 -4.42 -20.76
CA PRO A 219 12.60 -3.08 -20.91
C PRO A 219 12.53 -2.56 -22.34
N ILE A 220 12.29 -1.26 -22.48
CA ILE A 220 12.44 -0.52 -23.72
C ILE A 220 13.87 0.03 -23.75
N HIS A 221 14.61 -0.31 -24.78
CA HIS A 221 15.99 0.14 -24.95
C HIS A 221 16.03 1.37 -25.85
N PHE A 222 16.45 2.50 -25.29
CA PHE A 222 16.67 3.74 -26.02
C PHE A 222 18.15 3.87 -26.38
N GLN A 223 18.44 4.19 -27.63
CA GLN A 223 19.80 4.49 -28.08
C GLN A 223 20.05 5.99 -28.19
N VAL A 224 18.99 6.76 -28.50
CA VAL A 224 19.07 8.21 -28.66
C VAL A 224 19.00 8.88 -27.28
N GLU A 225 19.94 9.78 -27.02
CA GLU A 225 20.08 10.52 -25.75
C GLU A 225 18.80 11.28 -25.38
N GLN A 226 18.14 11.92 -26.35
CA GLN A 226 16.90 12.66 -26.13
C GLN A 226 15.76 11.75 -25.62
N ASP A 227 15.66 10.53 -26.15
CA ASP A 227 14.63 9.57 -25.74
C ASP A 227 14.85 9.11 -24.29
N LYS A 228 16.12 8.87 -23.91
CA LYS A 228 16.50 8.50 -22.54
C LYS A 228 16.17 9.61 -21.54
N LYS A 229 16.49 10.87 -21.87
CA LYS A 229 16.17 12.02 -21.04
C LYS A 229 14.67 12.24 -20.90
N LEU A 230 13.91 12.10 -21.98
CA LEU A 230 12.46 12.18 -21.95
C LEU A 230 11.86 11.07 -21.09
N TYR A 231 12.35 9.84 -21.23
CA TYR A 231 11.90 8.70 -20.43
C TYR A 231 12.14 8.95 -18.93
N ARG A 232 13.34 9.38 -18.54
CA ARG A 232 13.64 9.74 -17.14
C ARG A 232 12.79 10.90 -16.62
N ALA A 233 12.53 11.90 -17.46
CA ALA A 233 11.66 13.03 -17.09
C ALA A 233 10.24 12.55 -16.74
N TYR A 234 9.68 11.60 -17.50
CA TYR A 234 8.41 10.96 -17.16
C TYR A 234 8.48 10.19 -15.84
N LEU A 235 9.54 9.43 -15.62
CA LEU A 235 9.72 8.70 -14.35
C LEU A 235 9.84 9.63 -13.15
N PHE A 236 10.57 10.73 -13.24
CA PHE A 236 10.67 11.74 -12.19
C PHE A 236 9.30 12.39 -11.91
N THR A 237 8.56 12.73 -12.96
CA THR A 237 7.21 13.28 -12.81
C THR A 237 6.27 12.28 -12.11
N ILE A 238 6.31 11.00 -12.47
CA ILE A 238 5.50 9.95 -11.85
C ILE A 238 5.93 9.72 -10.39
N LEU A 239 7.23 9.78 -10.10
CA LEU A 239 7.78 9.58 -8.76
C LEU A 239 7.18 10.53 -7.71
N THR A 240 6.85 11.76 -8.09
CA THR A 240 6.32 12.79 -7.19
C THR A 240 4.81 13.01 -7.28
N ASN A 241 4.14 12.43 -8.28
CA ASN A 241 2.73 12.71 -8.54
C ASN A 241 1.83 11.47 -8.54
N ASN A 242 2.38 10.27 -8.34
CA ASN A 242 1.60 9.04 -8.36
C ASN A 242 2.09 8.03 -7.33
N ASP A 243 1.54 8.08 -6.12
CA ASP A 243 1.92 7.24 -4.98
C ASP A 243 1.85 5.74 -5.30
N ARG A 244 0.87 5.32 -6.10
CA ARG A 244 0.69 3.93 -6.50
C ARG A 244 1.83 3.39 -7.36
N SER A 245 2.51 4.27 -8.09
CA SER A 245 3.59 3.93 -9.04
C SER A 245 4.99 4.25 -8.52
N LEU A 246 5.10 4.90 -7.37
CA LEU A 246 6.32 5.43 -6.77
C LEU A 246 7.46 4.40 -6.74
N THR A 247 7.21 3.21 -6.18
CA THR A 247 8.21 2.14 -6.12
C THR A 247 8.69 1.66 -7.49
N LYS A 248 7.79 1.63 -8.49
CA LYS A 248 8.12 1.22 -9.85
C LYS A 248 8.90 2.28 -10.60
N ALA A 249 8.53 3.55 -10.42
CA ALA A 249 9.29 4.68 -10.96
C ALA A 249 10.72 4.68 -10.42
N CYS A 250 10.89 4.52 -9.10
CA CYS A 250 12.20 4.40 -8.47
C CYS A 250 13.04 3.25 -9.04
N SER A 251 12.48 2.03 -9.12
CA SER A 251 13.17 0.87 -9.70
C SER A 251 13.63 1.11 -11.13
N LEU A 252 12.78 1.71 -11.98
CA LEU A 252 13.13 2.00 -13.38
C LEU A 252 14.16 3.13 -13.51
N ILE A 253 14.13 4.14 -12.65
CA ILE A 253 15.16 5.18 -12.59
C ILE A 253 16.53 4.53 -12.29
N LEU A 254 16.61 3.70 -11.25
CA LEU A 254 17.86 3.02 -10.88
C LEU A 254 18.38 2.13 -12.00
N LYS A 255 17.51 1.34 -12.64
CA LYS A 255 17.89 0.54 -13.83
C LYS A 255 18.40 1.40 -14.99
N SER A 256 17.81 2.58 -15.21
CA SER A 256 18.27 3.49 -16.26
C SER A 256 19.65 4.07 -15.98
N VAL A 257 20.00 4.24 -14.70
CA VAL A 257 21.29 4.77 -14.27
C VAL A 257 22.41 3.74 -14.44
N GLU A 258 22.12 2.45 -14.43
CA GLU A 258 23.12 1.39 -14.70
C GLU A 258 23.75 1.55 -16.10
N SER A 259 22.96 1.97 -17.09
CA SER A 259 23.43 2.20 -18.47
C SER A 259 23.99 3.60 -18.68
N GLU A 260 23.52 4.58 -17.95
CA GLU A 260 23.90 5.99 -18.11
C GLU A 260 23.71 6.75 -16.78
N PRO A 261 24.79 7.22 -16.15
CA PRO A 261 24.72 7.98 -14.90
C PRO A 261 23.85 9.24 -15.02
N LEU A 262 23.28 9.67 -13.91
CA LEU A 262 22.55 10.94 -13.84
C LEU A 262 23.48 12.10 -14.16
N ASP A 263 23.00 13.00 -15.01
CA ASP A 263 23.71 14.26 -15.28
C ASP A 263 23.55 15.27 -14.11
N ALA A 264 24.24 16.41 -14.18
CA ALA A 264 24.22 17.41 -13.12
C ALA A 264 22.82 18.00 -12.93
N HIS A 265 22.06 18.19 -14.02
CA HIS A 265 20.72 18.73 -13.98
C HIS A 265 19.73 17.75 -13.33
N GLU A 266 19.79 16.47 -13.67
CA GLU A 266 18.96 15.41 -13.09
C GLU A 266 19.21 15.26 -11.57
N LYS A 267 20.48 15.36 -11.14
CA LYS A 267 20.85 15.36 -9.70
C LYS A 267 20.29 16.57 -8.97
N GLU A 268 20.35 17.74 -9.57
CA GLU A 268 19.78 18.97 -9.03
C GLU A 268 18.25 18.89 -8.95
N GLN A 269 17.59 18.36 -9.98
CA GLN A 269 16.14 18.12 -9.96
C GLN A 269 15.74 17.20 -8.81
N LEU A 270 16.39 16.05 -8.64
CA LEU A 270 16.10 15.13 -7.53
C LEU A 270 16.30 15.78 -6.16
N SER A 271 17.36 16.59 -6.03
CA SER A 271 17.62 17.34 -4.79
C SER A 271 16.53 18.37 -4.49
N THR A 272 16.06 19.09 -5.52
CA THR A 272 14.95 20.05 -5.41
C THR A 272 13.64 19.35 -5.06
N MET A 273 13.35 18.21 -5.70
CA MET A 273 12.18 17.39 -5.42
C MET A 273 12.20 16.88 -3.97
N LEU A 274 13.35 16.39 -3.49
CA LEU A 274 13.50 15.96 -2.10
C LEU A 274 13.18 17.09 -1.11
N LEU A 275 13.70 18.30 -1.35
CA LEU A 275 13.41 19.46 -0.51
C LEU A 275 11.95 19.86 -0.52
N ALA A 276 11.31 19.83 -1.67
CA ALA A 276 9.89 20.10 -1.80
C ALA A 276 9.03 19.07 -1.04
N CYS A 277 9.38 17.79 -1.12
CA CYS A 277 8.69 16.72 -0.39
C CYS A 277 8.92 16.82 1.13
N LEU A 278 10.15 17.13 1.57
CA LEU A 278 10.46 17.37 2.99
C LEU A 278 9.63 18.52 3.57
N SER A 279 9.49 19.62 2.82
CA SER A 279 8.73 20.79 3.28
C SER A 279 7.23 20.54 3.41
N LYS A 280 6.70 19.54 2.71
CA LYS A 280 5.28 19.13 2.70
C LYS A 280 5.01 17.87 3.53
N GLU A 281 6.02 17.31 4.18
CA GLU A 281 5.94 16.06 4.94
C GLU A 281 5.43 14.87 4.11
N TYR A 282 5.83 14.79 2.82
CA TYR A 282 5.53 13.67 1.94
C TYR A 282 6.56 12.55 2.19
N ASP A 283 6.37 11.83 3.27
CA ASP A 283 7.37 10.91 3.84
C ASP A 283 7.77 9.77 2.89
N LEU A 284 6.83 9.22 2.14
CA LEU A 284 7.13 8.13 1.20
C LEU A 284 7.97 8.60 0.03
N GLU A 285 7.64 9.75 -0.56
CA GLU A 285 8.40 10.35 -1.65
C GLU A 285 9.81 10.70 -1.19
N VAL A 286 9.95 11.26 0.00
CA VAL A 286 11.27 11.56 0.63
C VAL A 286 12.12 10.29 0.68
N ILE A 287 11.58 9.17 1.17
CA ILE A 287 12.32 7.91 1.30
C ILE A 287 12.78 7.42 -0.08
N TRP A 288 11.91 7.40 -1.09
CA TRP A 288 12.26 6.87 -2.39
C TRP A 288 13.19 7.78 -3.20
N ILE A 289 13.02 9.11 -3.11
CA ILE A 289 13.97 10.06 -3.74
C ILE A 289 15.32 9.98 -3.05
N LEU A 290 15.34 9.92 -1.71
CA LEU A 290 16.57 9.74 -0.96
C LEU A 290 17.28 8.43 -1.33
N TYR A 291 16.52 7.34 -1.50
CA TYR A 291 17.07 6.06 -1.93
C TYR A 291 17.79 6.17 -3.29
N ILE A 292 17.17 6.85 -4.27
CA ILE A 292 17.83 7.10 -5.56
C ILE A 292 19.12 7.91 -5.36
N LEU A 293 19.09 8.99 -4.60
CA LEU A 293 20.27 9.85 -4.35
C LEU A 293 21.41 9.11 -3.66
N LEU A 294 21.09 8.16 -2.77
CA LEU A 294 22.07 7.31 -2.07
C LEU A 294 22.65 6.25 -3.01
N GLU A 295 21.82 5.53 -3.76
CA GLU A 295 22.27 4.47 -4.68
C GLU A 295 23.09 5.05 -5.86
N THR A 296 22.77 6.27 -6.30
CA THR A 296 23.54 6.96 -7.34
C THR A 296 24.75 7.73 -6.81
N GLN A 297 25.07 7.60 -5.53
CA GLN A 297 26.16 8.29 -4.85
C GLN A 297 26.14 9.83 -5.05
N THR A 298 24.95 10.39 -5.23
CA THR A 298 24.75 11.84 -5.41
C THR A 298 24.91 12.58 -4.07
N LEU A 299 24.56 11.93 -2.95
CA LEU A 299 24.77 12.45 -1.60
C LEU A 299 26.05 11.94 -0.99
N SER A 300 26.87 12.87 -0.48
CA SER A 300 28.09 12.58 0.26
C SER A 300 28.13 13.36 1.57
N THR A 301 28.99 12.96 2.48
CA THR A 301 29.23 13.65 3.76
C THR A 301 29.43 15.17 3.55
N GLY A 302 28.73 15.99 4.32
CA GLY A 302 28.80 17.45 4.23
C GLY A 302 27.82 18.10 3.26
N ASN A 303 26.97 17.33 2.57
CA ASN A 303 25.91 17.88 1.75
C ASN A 303 24.82 18.51 2.63
N SER A 304 24.41 19.74 2.34
CA SER A 304 23.42 20.51 3.11
C SER A 304 22.02 19.86 3.14
N LEU A 305 21.70 18.95 2.21
CA LEU A 305 20.46 18.18 2.23
C LEU A 305 20.41 17.25 3.44
N ILE A 306 21.55 16.71 3.88
CA ILE A 306 21.63 15.84 5.05
C ILE A 306 21.17 16.57 6.30
N ASP A 307 21.60 17.82 6.50
CA ASP A 307 21.18 18.64 7.65
C ASP A 307 19.66 18.83 7.68
N LYS A 308 19.05 19.04 6.52
CA LYS A 308 17.59 19.20 6.40
C LYS A 308 16.84 17.91 6.70
N ILE A 309 17.36 16.75 6.29
CA ILE A 309 16.77 15.46 6.62
C ILE A 309 16.91 15.16 8.11
N VAL A 310 18.09 15.44 8.69
CA VAL A 310 18.37 15.27 10.13
C VAL A 310 17.43 16.15 10.98
N ALA A 311 17.10 17.35 10.50
CA ALA A 311 16.18 18.26 11.18
C ALA A 311 14.69 17.96 10.94
N SER A 312 14.35 17.06 10.01
CA SER A 312 12.97 16.69 9.67
C SER A 312 12.37 15.70 10.66
N SER A 313 11.05 15.47 10.54
CA SER A 313 10.33 14.44 11.29
C SER A 313 10.44 13.04 10.67
N ASN A 314 11.02 12.90 9.48
CA ASN A 314 11.11 11.63 8.75
C ASN A 314 12.24 10.74 9.30
N GLU A 315 11.96 10.00 10.36
CA GLU A 315 12.96 9.15 11.02
C GLU A 315 13.41 7.97 10.15
N LEU A 316 12.61 7.50 9.20
CA LEU A 316 13.05 6.45 8.26
C LEU A 316 14.14 6.97 7.31
N ALA A 317 13.99 8.19 6.79
CA ALA A 317 15.04 8.84 6.00
C ALA A 317 16.33 9.05 6.82
N GLN A 318 16.19 9.40 8.10
CA GLN A 318 17.33 9.52 9.03
C GLN A 318 18.03 8.17 9.24
N ILE A 319 17.29 7.06 9.35
CA ILE A 319 17.86 5.71 9.43
C ILE A 319 18.64 5.35 8.16
N MET A 320 18.10 5.69 6.98
CA MET A 320 18.83 5.46 5.71
C MET A 320 20.18 6.17 5.67
N LEU A 321 20.23 7.44 6.09
CA LEU A 321 21.49 8.19 6.20
C LEU A 321 22.45 7.57 7.21
N LEU A 322 21.93 7.15 8.37
CA LEU A 322 22.71 6.48 9.41
C LEU A 322 23.35 5.19 8.88
N ARG A 323 22.57 4.34 8.24
CA ARG A 323 23.02 3.05 7.68
C ARG A 323 24.02 3.21 6.52
N LYS A 324 23.88 4.26 5.71
CA LYS A 324 24.88 4.59 4.65
C LYS A 324 26.18 5.18 5.22
N GLY A 325 26.23 5.50 6.50
CA GLY A 325 27.46 5.97 7.15
C GLY A 325 27.92 7.37 6.71
N ILE A 326 27.03 8.20 6.17
CA ILE A 326 27.36 9.53 5.65
C ILE A 326 27.10 10.67 6.62
N LEU A 327 26.64 10.35 7.85
CA LEU A 327 26.40 11.33 8.90
C LEU A 327 27.69 11.71 9.63
N SER A 328 27.88 13.00 9.88
CA SER A 328 28.92 13.51 10.78
C SER A 328 28.59 13.20 12.24
N ASP A 329 29.58 13.27 13.13
CA ASP A 329 29.36 13.01 14.57
C ASP A 329 28.38 14.02 15.20
N SER A 330 28.38 15.29 14.75
CA SER A 330 27.42 16.28 15.17
C SER A 330 25.99 15.92 14.77
N GLN A 331 25.79 15.43 13.52
CA GLN A 331 24.49 14.98 13.04
C GLN A 331 23.99 13.74 13.78
N LYS A 332 24.87 12.77 14.06
CA LYS A 332 24.58 11.60 14.89
C LYS A 332 24.15 12.01 16.31
N HIS A 333 24.80 13.00 16.89
CA HIS A 333 24.43 13.55 18.21
C HIS A 333 23.03 14.16 18.17
N ILE A 334 22.70 14.99 17.18
CA ILE A 334 21.37 15.57 16.99
C ILE A 334 20.30 14.47 16.89
N LEU A 335 20.54 13.43 16.08
CA LEU A 335 19.62 12.30 15.98
C LEU A 335 19.44 11.59 17.33
N SER A 336 20.55 11.38 18.06
CA SER A 336 20.49 10.71 19.37
C SER A 336 19.66 11.45 20.41
N GLU A 337 19.64 12.77 20.35
CA GLU A 337 18.79 13.59 21.23
C GLU A 337 17.34 13.59 20.82
N ASN A 338 17.07 13.75 19.52
CA ASN A 338 15.73 13.98 18.97
C ASN A 338 14.93 12.71 18.63
N ALA A 339 15.59 11.54 18.55
CA ALA A 339 14.95 10.26 18.19
C ALA A 339 13.75 9.95 19.10
N ARG A 340 12.60 9.65 18.50
CA ARG A 340 11.35 9.35 19.18
C ARG A 340 10.84 7.94 18.89
N SER A 341 10.96 7.47 17.62
CA SER A 341 10.53 6.12 17.29
C SER A 341 11.48 5.07 17.87
N TRP A 342 10.92 3.95 18.26
CA TRP A 342 11.71 2.84 18.77
C TRP A 342 12.69 2.28 17.72
N ILE A 343 12.35 2.41 16.42
CA ILE A 343 13.18 1.93 15.32
C ILE A 343 14.47 2.77 15.22
N LEU A 344 14.35 4.10 15.16
CA LEU A 344 15.52 4.98 15.11
C LEU A 344 16.39 4.86 16.38
N ILE A 345 15.75 4.80 17.56
CA ILE A 345 16.46 4.60 18.82
C ILE A 345 17.21 3.27 18.82
N TYR A 346 16.62 2.21 18.29
CA TYR A 346 17.26 0.92 18.17
C TYR A 346 18.44 0.93 17.18
N GLU A 347 18.30 1.55 16.01
CA GLU A 347 19.38 1.67 15.02
C GLU A 347 20.55 2.48 15.60
N LEU A 348 20.29 3.57 16.31
CA LEU A 348 21.34 4.35 17.01
C LEU A 348 22.06 3.52 18.10
N TYR A 349 21.34 2.65 18.81
CA TYR A 349 21.92 1.71 19.76
C TYR A 349 22.77 0.63 19.06
N THR A 350 22.33 0.16 17.92
CA THR A 350 23.03 -0.86 17.15
C THR A 350 24.35 -0.32 16.60
N GLU A 351 24.36 0.92 16.13
CA GLU A 351 25.55 1.63 15.65
C GLU A 351 26.47 2.12 16.81
N GLY A 352 26.11 1.88 18.06
CA GLY A 352 26.91 2.28 19.22
C GLY A 352 26.87 3.77 19.57
N ILE A 353 25.96 4.53 18.95
CA ILE A 353 25.77 5.97 19.22
C ILE A 353 25.00 6.16 20.53
N LEU A 354 24.01 5.30 20.81
CA LEU A 354 23.31 5.27 22.08
C LEU A 354 23.80 4.13 22.97
N SER A 355 24.03 4.43 24.26
CA SER A 355 24.27 3.42 25.27
C SER A 355 22.98 2.64 25.61
N GLU A 356 23.15 1.47 26.22
CA GLU A 356 22.02 0.65 26.68
C GLU A 356 21.18 1.39 27.74
N GLU A 357 21.79 2.17 28.60
CA GLU A 357 21.09 3.00 29.59
C GLU A 357 20.18 4.04 28.91
N ASN A 358 20.69 4.68 27.87
CA ASN A 358 19.91 5.65 27.09
C ASN A 358 18.79 4.99 26.30
N LEU A 359 19.01 3.77 25.76
CA LEU A 359 17.94 2.96 25.13
C LEU A 359 16.81 2.70 26.12
N ILE A 360 17.15 2.19 27.32
CA ILE A 360 16.17 1.90 28.40
C ILE A 360 15.38 3.15 28.74
N ARG A 361 16.08 4.28 28.95
CA ARG A 361 15.45 5.55 29.33
C ARG A 361 14.50 6.08 28.25
N LYS A 362 14.94 6.10 26.99
CA LYS A 362 14.14 6.63 25.89
C LYS A 362 12.90 5.81 25.59
N LEU A 363 13.00 4.48 25.69
CA LEU A 363 11.89 3.57 25.41
C LEU A 363 11.09 3.15 26.65
N ASN A 364 11.45 3.66 27.83
CA ASN A 364 10.84 3.32 29.13
C ASN A 364 10.74 1.79 29.34
N LEU A 365 11.82 1.08 29.07
CA LEU A 365 11.86 -0.37 29.10
C LEU A 365 12.06 -0.89 30.52
N SER A 366 11.07 -1.57 31.08
CA SER A 366 11.21 -2.25 32.38
C SER A 366 11.64 -3.72 32.27
N LYS A 367 11.33 -4.43 31.17
CA LYS A 367 11.57 -5.88 31.05
C LYS A 367 11.98 -6.41 29.67
N ASN A 368 11.92 -5.64 28.60
CA ASN A 368 12.08 -6.15 27.21
C ASN A 368 13.46 -5.96 26.60
N LEU A 369 14.48 -5.63 27.38
CA LEU A 369 15.84 -5.41 26.88
C LEU A 369 16.43 -6.65 26.20
N ILE A 370 16.01 -7.85 26.61
CA ILE A 370 16.47 -9.12 26.03
C ILE A 370 16.18 -9.18 24.52
N MET A 371 15.03 -8.67 24.10
CA MET A 371 14.66 -8.63 22.68
C MET A 371 15.64 -7.75 21.88
N TYR A 372 15.90 -6.52 22.33
CA TYR A 372 16.80 -5.57 21.66
C TYR A 372 18.23 -6.10 21.60
N ARG A 373 18.73 -6.74 22.66
CA ARG A 373 20.04 -7.41 22.66
C ARG A 373 20.08 -8.55 21.64
N LYS A 374 19.05 -9.39 21.59
CA LYS A 374 18.96 -10.48 20.59
C LYS A 374 18.93 -9.94 19.16
N MET A 375 18.14 -8.90 18.90
CA MET A 375 18.10 -8.26 17.59
C MET A 375 19.47 -7.72 17.18
N LYS A 376 20.16 -7.01 18.08
CA LYS A 376 21.52 -6.50 17.85
C LYS A 376 22.53 -7.63 17.58
N THR A 377 22.51 -8.69 18.40
CA THR A 377 23.40 -9.85 18.24
C THR A 377 23.15 -10.59 16.90
N ASN A 378 21.90 -10.59 16.43
CA ASN A 378 21.53 -11.21 15.15
C ASN A 378 21.58 -10.23 13.96
N HIS A 379 22.18 -9.05 14.15
CA HIS A 379 22.32 -8.04 13.11
C HIS A 379 21.00 -7.69 12.40
N VAL A 380 19.90 -7.59 13.16
CA VAL A 380 18.61 -7.18 12.61
C VAL A 380 18.63 -5.69 12.39
N HIS A 381 18.36 -5.25 11.17
CA HIS A 381 18.27 -3.86 10.77
C HIS A 381 16.99 -3.60 9.98
N PHE A 382 16.48 -2.38 10.04
CA PHE A 382 15.22 -1.98 9.38
C PHE A 382 15.42 -1.23 8.07
N CYS A 383 16.66 -0.99 7.69
CA CYS A 383 17.05 -0.45 6.40
C CYS A 383 18.39 -1.06 5.97
N TYR A 384 18.61 -1.21 4.68
CA TYR A 384 19.84 -1.75 4.10
C TYR A 384 20.85 -0.65 3.77
#